data_17c6b3bd1fab2c84c25a2ea9770d4816
#
_entry.id   17c6b3bd1fab2c84c25a2ea9770d4816
#
_cell.length_a   1.000
_cell.length_b   1.000
_cell.length_c   1.000
_cell.angle_alpha   90.00
_cell.angle_beta   90.00
_cell.angle_gamma   90.00
#
_symmetry.space_group_name_H-M   'P 1'
#
loop_
_entity.id
_entity.type
_entity.pdbx_description
1 polymer ?
#
loop_
_entity_poly.entity_id
_entity_poly.type
_entity_poly.pdbx_seq_one_letter_code
_entity_poly.pdbx_strand_id
1 'polypeptide(L)'
;QQMQNKKADEKRKELEEFIRRFSANVAKSKQATSRKKMLEKLNVDEIQPSTRKYPGIIFTPEREPGNMVLEIAGLGKTLEDGTVLFKDVNFNVEKNDKIIFLSRDPRAMTAFFEIINGHDKNHEGTYNWGITITHAYLPLDNTEFFNTDLNLVDWLGQYSDDTLESFIRGYLGKMLFAGEEIYKKASVLSGGEKMRCMISRMMLRNANVMVLDSPTNHLDLESIQAFNNTLINFKGNVLLSSHDRE
;
A
#
# COMPACT_ATOMS: atom_id res chain seq x y z
N GLN A 1 20.48 9.17 2.70
CA GLN A 1 21.26 7.93 2.56
C GLN A 1 21.65 7.67 1.09
N GLN A 2 20.73 7.67 0.10
CA GLN A 2 21.06 7.47 -1.33
C GLN A 2 22.09 8.49 -1.86
N MET A 3 21.98 9.75 -1.45
CA MET A 3 22.94 10.81 -1.83
C MET A 3 24.30 10.63 -1.18
N GLN A 4 24.37 10.07 0.04
CA GLN A 4 25.63 9.75 0.72
C GLN A 4 26.31 8.55 0.10
N ASN A 5 25.56 7.50 -0.26
CA ASN A 5 26.08 6.33 -0.96
C ASN A 5 26.63 6.69 -2.34
N LYS A 6 25.95 7.54 -3.09
CA LYS A 6 26.43 8.03 -4.40
C LYS A 6 27.75 8.77 -4.28
N LYS A 7 27.90 9.64 -3.26
CA LYS A 7 29.16 10.36 -2.98
C LYS A 7 30.28 9.42 -2.53
N ALA A 8 29.96 8.36 -1.77
CA ALA A 8 30.93 7.35 -1.34
C ALA A 8 31.43 6.52 -2.54
N ASP A 9 30.54 6.11 -3.46
CA ASP A 9 30.88 5.38 -4.68
C ASP A 9 31.74 6.25 -5.65
N GLU A 10 31.40 7.52 -5.81
CA GLU A 10 32.21 8.44 -6.61
C GLU A 10 33.62 8.59 -6.05
N LYS A 11 33.74 8.74 -4.72
CA LYS A 11 35.02 8.85 -4.04
C LYS A 11 35.84 7.57 -4.07
N ARG A 12 35.19 6.41 -4.02
CA ARG A 12 35.82 5.08 -4.19
C ARG A 12 36.41 4.95 -5.60
N LYS A 13 35.65 5.25 -6.63
CA LYS A 13 36.13 5.22 -8.03
C LYS A 13 37.34 6.13 -8.24
N GLU A 14 37.30 7.33 -7.68
CA GLU A 14 38.41 8.29 -7.76
C GLU A 14 39.68 7.75 -7.08
N LEU A 15 39.56 7.14 -5.92
CA LEU A 15 40.68 6.54 -5.19
C LEU A 15 41.24 5.31 -5.94
N GLU A 16 40.40 4.45 -6.46
CA GLU A 16 40.82 3.26 -7.26
C GLU A 16 41.54 3.68 -8.53
N GLU A 17 41.06 4.69 -9.23
CA GLU A 17 41.68 5.22 -10.44
C GLU A 17 43.05 5.84 -10.15
N PHE A 18 43.18 6.57 -9.05
CA PHE A 18 44.44 7.13 -8.62
C PHE A 18 45.46 6.03 -8.27
N ILE A 19 45.04 5.02 -7.50
CA ILE A 19 45.89 3.89 -7.12
C ILE A 19 46.37 3.16 -8.40
N ARG A 20 45.47 2.91 -9.35
CA ARG A 20 45.80 2.24 -10.63
C ARG A 20 46.83 3.03 -11.45
N ARG A 21 46.72 4.37 -11.50
CA ARG A 21 47.64 5.22 -12.28
C ARG A 21 49.01 5.35 -11.64
N PHE A 22 49.11 5.32 -10.32
CA PHE A 22 50.34 5.73 -9.62
C PHE A 22 50.94 4.64 -8.74
N SER A 23 50.38 3.42 -8.70
CA SER A 23 50.91 2.28 -7.93
C SER A 23 52.37 1.90 -8.29
N ALA A 24 52.75 2.05 -9.56
CA ALA A 24 54.08 1.71 -10.07
C ALA A 24 55.05 2.91 -10.04
N ASN A 25 54.65 4.11 -9.60
CA ASN A 25 55.45 5.30 -9.61
C ASN A 25 56.17 5.51 -8.28
N VAL A 26 57.51 5.35 -8.26
CA VAL A 26 58.31 5.43 -7.02
C VAL A 26 58.14 6.78 -6.31
N ALA A 27 58.04 7.89 -7.01
CA ALA A 27 57.88 9.24 -6.41
C ALA A 27 56.53 9.44 -5.75
N LYS A 28 55.45 8.71 -6.18
CA LYS A 28 54.08 8.82 -5.67
C LYS A 28 53.65 7.58 -4.84
N SER A 29 54.53 6.62 -4.63
CA SER A 29 54.25 5.38 -3.92
C SER A 29 53.69 5.62 -2.50
N LYS A 30 54.20 6.58 -1.74
CA LYS A 30 53.68 6.94 -0.42
C LYS A 30 52.25 7.47 -0.49
N GLN A 31 51.91 8.24 -1.55
CA GLN A 31 50.56 8.75 -1.73
C GLN A 31 49.59 7.66 -2.17
N ALA A 32 50.03 6.71 -3.01
CA ALA A 32 49.25 5.55 -3.40
C ALA A 32 48.94 4.65 -2.20
N THR A 33 49.91 4.41 -1.32
CA THR A 33 49.75 3.63 -0.08
C THR A 33 48.79 4.32 0.90
N SER A 34 48.88 5.63 1.05
CA SER A 34 47.96 6.40 1.91
C SER A 34 46.52 6.32 1.39
N ARG A 35 46.31 6.42 0.06
CA ARG A 35 44.99 6.29 -0.55
C ARG A 35 44.45 4.88 -0.54
N LYS A 36 45.32 3.85 -0.58
CA LYS A 36 44.91 2.46 -0.38
C LYS A 36 44.37 2.25 1.04
N LYS A 37 45.01 2.81 2.08
CA LYS A 37 44.49 2.80 3.44
C LYS A 37 43.17 3.57 3.59
N MET A 38 42.96 4.66 2.83
CA MET A 38 41.68 5.37 2.80
C MET A 38 40.58 4.52 2.12
N LEU A 39 40.91 3.81 1.07
CA LEU A 39 39.99 2.90 0.39
C LEU A 39 39.59 1.72 1.31
N GLU A 40 40.56 1.15 2.04
CA GLU A 40 40.30 0.11 3.04
C GLU A 40 39.38 0.59 4.15
N LYS A 41 39.54 1.82 4.63
CA LYS A 41 38.63 2.43 5.62
C LYS A 41 37.24 2.70 5.07
N LEU A 42 37.11 3.15 3.82
CA LEU A 42 35.83 3.33 3.15
C LEU A 42 35.08 1.99 2.94
N ASN A 43 35.79 0.90 2.72
CA ASN A 43 35.19 -0.43 2.61
C ASN A 43 34.72 -1.00 3.96
N VAL A 44 35.25 -0.51 5.10
CA VAL A 44 34.78 -0.90 6.44
C VAL A 44 33.46 -0.19 6.80
N ASP A 45 33.23 0.99 6.21
CA ASP A 45 31.99 1.76 6.38
C ASP A 45 30.94 1.44 5.26
N GLU A 46 31.11 0.37 4.50
CA GLU A 46 30.05 -0.10 3.58
C GLU A 46 28.80 -0.36 4.41
N ILE A 47 27.89 0.63 4.39
CA ILE A 47 26.52 0.46 4.89
C ILE A 47 25.96 -0.72 4.10
N GLN A 48 25.76 -1.84 4.77
CA GLN A 48 25.12 -3.01 4.17
C GLN A 48 23.88 -2.52 3.41
N PRO A 49 23.68 -2.91 2.15
CA PRO A 49 22.49 -2.50 1.43
C PRO A 49 21.28 -2.87 2.29
N SER A 50 20.39 -1.92 2.48
CA SER A 50 19.21 -2.12 3.31
C SER A 50 18.52 -3.43 2.86
N THR A 51 18.41 -4.39 3.76
CA THR A 51 17.67 -5.63 3.51
C THR A 51 16.15 -5.41 3.50
N ARG A 52 15.72 -4.17 3.73
CA ARG A 52 14.31 -3.77 3.72
C ARG A 52 13.73 -3.95 2.33
N LYS A 53 12.68 -4.76 2.28
CA LYS A 53 11.91 -4.98 1.06
C LYS A 53 10.62 -4.19 1.16
N TYR A 54 10.34 -3.39 0.13
CA TYR A 54 9.08 -2.64 0.03
C TYR A 54 8.13 -3.38 -0.91
N PRO A 55 6.86 -3.55 -0.55
CA PRO A 55 5.89 -4.11 -1.48
C PRO A 55 5.67 -3.16 -2.66
N GLY A 56 5.45 -3.74 -3.85
CA GLY A 56 5.21 -3.01 -5.09
C GLY A 56 3.73 -2.67 -5.27
N ILE A 57 3.15 -1.87 -4.38
CA ILE A 57 1.74 -1.48 -4.45
C ILE A 57 1.53 -0.49 -5.59
N ILE A 58 0.60 -0.79 -6.49
CA ILE A 58 0.24 0.07 -7.63
C ILE A 58 -1.27 -0.03 -7.84
N PHE A 59 -1.97 1.09 -7.72
CA PHE A 59 -3.38 1.19 -8.09
C PHE A 59 -3.49 1.94 -9.43
N THR A 60 -4.01 1.25 -10.44
CA THR A 60 -4.21 1.82 -11.78
C THR A 60 -5.70 1.77 -12.09
N PRO A 61 -6.39 2.90 -12.15
CA PRO A 61 -7.80 2.89 -12.51
C PRO A 61 -7.96 2.52 -13.98
N GLU A 62 -8.95 1.67 -14.29
CA GLU A 62 -9.29 1.30 -15.67
C GLU A 62 -9.77 2.51 -16.47
N ARG A 63 -10.49 3.43 -15.79
CA ARG A 63 -10.98 4.69 -16.36
C ARG A 63 -10.93 5.81 -15.33
N GLU A 64 -10.85 7.05 -15.80
CA GLU A 64 -10.96 8.21 -14.92
C GLU A 64 -12.38 8.32 -14.31
N PRO A 65 -12.52 8.76 -13.05
CA PRO A 65 -13.81 9.07 -12.46
C PRO A 65 -14.47 10.26 -13.16
N GLY A 66 -15.79 10.28 -13.23
CA GLY A 66 -16.56 11.45 -13.62
C GLY A 66 -16.51 12.56 -12.55
N ASN A 67 -17.09 13.73 -12.86
CA ASN A 67 -17.06 14.87 -11.94
C ASN A 67 -17.80 14.59 -10.63
N MET A 68 -18.96 13.94 -10.70
CA MET A 68 -19.70 13.51 -9.51
C MET A 68 -19.29 12.08 -9.18
N VAL A 69 -18.69 11.90 -8.01
CA VAL A 69 -18.18 10.61 -7.54
C VAL A 69 -19.14 9.95 -6.57
N LEU A 70 -19.53 10.68 -5.50
CA LEU A 70 -20.46 10.18 -4.50
C LEU A 70 -21.29 11.35 -3.97
N GLU A 71 -22.60 11.19 -3.91
CA GLU A 71 -23.52 12.12 -3.28
C GLU A 71 -24.13 11.48 -2.05
N ILE A 72 -24.15 12.19 -0.93
CA ILE A 72 -24.70 11.74 0.34
C ILE A 72 -25.70 12.78 0.84
N ALA A 73 -26.91 12.33 1.15
CA ALA A 73 -27.99 13.19 1.62
C ALA A 73 -28.71 12.60 2.83
N GLY A 74 -28.62 13.29 3.96
CA GLY A 74 -29.27 12.94 5.21
C GLY A 74 -28.86 11.59 5.79
N LEU A 75 -27.65 11.11 5.48
CA LEU A 75 -27.21 9.77 5.90
C LEU A 75 -27.10 9.69 7.41
N GLY A 76 -27.69 8.66 8.01
CA GLY A 76 -27.68 8.40 9.44
C GLY A 76 -27.61 6.93 9.76
N LYS A 77 -27.06 6.61 10.94
CA LYS A 77 -26.99 5.25 11.48
C LYS A 77 -27.27 5.24 12.96
N THR A 78 -28.30 4.49 13.32
CA THR A 78 -28.64 4.14 14.70
C THR A 78 -28.52 2.62 14.87
N LEU A 79 -27.84 2.19 15.92
CA LEU A 79 -27.71 0.76 16.26
C LEU A 79 -29.00 0.23 16.88
N GLU A 80 -29.14 -1.10 16.96
CA GLU A 80 -30.31 -1.77 17.55
C GLU A 80 -30.55 -1.40 19.04
N ASP A 81 -29.47 -1.07 19.77
CA ASP A 81 -29.53 -0.62 21.16
C ASP A 81 -29.96 0.85 21.32
N GLY A 82 -30.26 1.55 20.21
CA GLY A 82 -30.64 2.96 20.19
C GLY A 82 -29.44 3.92 20.17
N THR A 83 -28.19 3.44 20.12
CA THR A 83 -27.00 4.28 20.01
C THR A 83 -26.94 4.92 18.64
N VAL A 84 -26.92 6.26 18.58
CA VAL A 84 -26.75 7.02 17.32
C VAL A 84 -25.26 7.14 17.02
N LEU A 85 -24.78 6.52 15.95
CA LEU A 85 -23.38 6.62 15.50
C LEU A 85 -23.13 7.95 14.77
N PHE A 86 -24.03 8.32 13.87
CA PHE A 86 -24.06 9.60 13.16
C PHE A 86 -25.45 9.85 12.61
N LYS A 87 -25.75 11.11 12.30
CA LYS A 87 -27.04 11.52 11.73
C LYS A 87 -26.89 12.72 10.82
N ASP A 88 -27.77 12.81 9.85
CA ASP A 88 -27.91 13.94 8.92
C ASP A 88 -26.58 14.35 8.26
N VAL A 89 -25.82 13.36 7.79
CA VAL A 89 -24.58 13.59 7.06
C VAL A 89 -24.91 13.95 5.62
N ASN A 90 -24.42 15.11 5.19
CA ASN A 90 -24.67 15.66 3.85
C ASN A 90 -23.36 16.16 3.26
N PHE A 91 -22.88 15.57 2.16
CA PHE A 91 -21.75 16.08 1.37
C PHE A 91 -21.66 15.39 0.02
N ASN A 92 -20.88 16.00 -0.87
CA ASN A 92 -20.55 15.44 -2.18
C ASN A 92 -19.05 15.19 -2.28
N VAL A 93 -18.69 14.12 -2.98
CA VAL A 93 -17.32 13.80 -3.37
C VAL A 93 -17.16 14.11 -4.85
N GLU A 94 -16.22 14.96 -5.18
CA GLU A 94 -15.91 15.35 -6.54
C GLU A 94 -14.66 14.62 -7.07
N LYS A 95 -14.45 14.71 -8.37
CA LYS A 95 -13.29 14.10 -9.03
C LYS A 95 -11.96 14.54 -8.39
N ASN A 96 -11.09 13.56 -8.13
CA ASN A 96 -9.76 13.70 -7.52
C ASN A 96 -9.73 14.04 -6.02
N ASP A 97 -10.86 14.07 -5.35
CA ASP A 97 -10.88 14.24 -3.90
C ASP A 97 -10.18 13.10 -3.19
N LYS A 98 -9.40 13.45 -2.17
CA LYS A 98 -8.80 12.52 -1.21
C LYS A 98 -9.25 12.94 0.18
N ILE A 99 -10.21 12.21 0.72
CA ILE A 99 -10.92 12.58 1.95
C ILE A 99 -10.53 11.62 3.05
N ILE A 100 -10.10 12.19 4.18
CA ILE A 100 -9.85 11.44 5.41
C ILE A 100 -11.01 11.72 6.36
N PHE A 101 -11.67 10.65 6.79
CA PHE A 101 -12.74 10.69 7.76
C PHE A 101 -12.20 10.40 9.15
N LEU A 102 -12.57 11.23 10.11
CA LEU A 102 -12.18 11.09 11.51
C LEU A 102 -13.41 11.02 12.39
N SER A 103 -13.44 10.08 13.31
CA SER A 103 -14.48 9.97 14.32
C SER A 103 -13.89 9.66 15.69
N ARG A 104 -14.60 10.08 16.75
CA ARG A 104 -14.30 9.65 18.12
C ARG A 104 -14.70 8.20 18.36
N ASP A 105 -15.75 7.73 17.67
CA ASP A 105 -16.22 6.35 17.72
C ASP A 105 -15.82 5.65 16.41
N PRO A 106 -14.88 4.69 16.44
CA PRO A 106 -14.47 3.94 15.26
C PRO A 106 -15.63 3.23 14.55
N ARG A 107 -16.64 2.79 15.30
CA ARG A 107 -17.82 2.10 14.76
C ARG A 107 -18.58 2.97 13.77
N ALA A 108 -18.57 4.30 13.98
CA ALA A 108 -19.21 5.23 13.05
C ALA A 108 -18.58 5.22 11.67
N MET A 109 -17.24 5.11 11.59
CA MET A 109 -16.54 5.07 10.30
C MET A 109 -16.77 3.75 9.59
N THR A 110 -16.64 2.64 10.29
CA THR A 110 -16.93 1.31 9.72
C THR A 110 -18.37 1.25 9.22
N ALA A 111 -19.36 1.66 10.02
CA ALA A 111 -20.75 1.69 9.60
C ALA A 111 -20.98 2.59 8.37
N PHE A 112 -20.34 3.76 8.32
CA PHE A 112 -20.43 4.65 7.17
C PHE A 112 -19.89 3.96 5.90
N PHE A 113 -18.71 3.34 5.96
CA PHE A 113 -18.14 2.64 4.81
C PHE A 113 -18.94 1.40 4.41
N GLU A 114 -19.45 0.62 5.36
CA GLU A 114 -20.33 -0.52 5.09
C GLU A 114 -21.62 -0.09 4.35
N ILE A 115 -22.20 1.05 4.75
CA ILE A 115 -23.39 1.61 4.09
C ILE A 115 -23.07 1.98 2.65
N ILE A 116 -22.07 2.83 2.40
CA ILE A 116 -21.79 3.31 1.04
C ILE A 116 -21.28 2.20 0.10
N ASN A 117 -20.79 1.08 0.63
CA ASN A 117 -20.44 -0.11 -0.15
C ASN A 117 -21.62 -1.11 -0.29
N GLY A 118 -22.80 -0.78 0.28
CA GLY A 118 -24.02 -1.56 0.14
C GLY A 118 -24.08 -2.83 1.00
N HIS A 119 -23.17 -2.98 1.95
CA HIS A 119 -23.14 -4.11 2.88
C HIS A 119 -24.15 -3.91 4.02
N ASP A 120 -24.27 -2.70 4.55
CA ASP A 120 -25.29 -2.35 5.54
C ASP A 120 -26.45 -1.58 4.86
N LYS A 121 -27.65 -2.17 4.90
CA LYS A 121 -28.88 -1.59 4.32
C LYS A 121 -29.76 -0.90 5.37
N ASN A 122 -29.44 -1.02 6.64
CA ASN A 122 -30.21 -0.42 7.72
C ASN A 122 -29.65 0.95 8.08
N HIS A 123 -30.02 1.97 7.33
CA HIS A 123 -29.57 3.35 7.51
C HIS A 123 -30.69 4.35 7.13
N GLU A 124 -30.55 5.57 7.60
CA GLU A 124 -31.36 6.71 7.20
C GLU A 124 -30.68 7.45 6.04
N GLY A 125 -31.45 8.20 5.26
CA GLY A 125 -30.95 8.98 4.14
C GLY A 125 -30.58 8.15 2.92
N THR A 126 -29.86 8.76 1.99
CA THR A 126 -29.49 8.16 0.71
C THR A 126 -28.04 8.43 0.34
N TYR A 127 -27.46 7.56 -0.47
CA TYR A 127 -26.18 7.77 -1.14
C TYR A 127 -26.27 7.31 -2.60
N ASN A 128 -25.57 8.02 -3.48
CA ASN A 128 -25.53 7.70 -4.90
C ASN A 128 -24.12 7.78 -5.45
N TRP A 129 -23.62 6.66 -5.98
CA TRP A 129 -22.38 6.62 -6.73
C TRP A 129 -22.58 7.14 -8.15
N GLY A 130 -21.61 7.90 -8.66
CA GLY A 130 -21.62 8.33 -10.07
C GLY A 130 -21.55 7.14 -11.03
N ILE A 131 -22.18 7.27 -12.21
CA ILE A 131 -22.32 6.19 -13.21
C ILE A 131 -20.97 5.63 -13.67
N THR A 132 -19.92 6.45 -13.69
CA THR A 132 -18.58 6.04 -14.14
C THR A 132 -17.72 5.47 -13.01
N ILE A 133 -18.27 5.38 -11.80
CA ILE A 133 -17.51 4.99 -10.63
C ILE A 133 -17.44 3.49 -10.50
N THR A 134 -16.20 3.03 -10.29
CA THR A 134 -15.88 1.69 -9.82
C THR A 134 -15.11 1.85 -8.51
N HIS A 135 -15.59 1.24 -7.44
CA HIS A 135 -14.93 1.35 -6.14
C HIS A 135 -14.38 0.02 -5.66
N ALA A 136 -13.26 0.08 -4.95
CA ALA A 136 -12.67 -1.05 -4.25
C ALA A 136 -12.69 -0.74 -2.74
N TYR A 137 -13.23 -1.66 -1.96
CA TYR A 137 -13.37 -1.53 -0.53
C TYR A 137 -12.42 -2.45 0.23
N LEU A 138 -11.68 -1.86 1.16
CA LEU A 138 -10.89 -2.54 2.16
C LEU A 138 -11.58 -2.38 3.51
N PRO A 139 -12.29 -3.40 4.01
CA PRO A 139 -12.97 -3.34 5.30
C PRO A 139 -11.98 -3.44 6.47
N LEU A 140 -12.38 -2.93 7.63
CA LEU A 140 -11.63 -3.06 8.87
C LEU A 140 -11.44 -4.52 9.28
N ASP A 141 -12.52 -5.31 9.24
CA ASP A 141 -12.47 -6.76 9.45
C ASP A 141 -12.49 -7.47 8.10
N ASN A 142 -11.43 -8.18 7.81
CA ASN A 142 -11.27 -8.95 6.60
C ASN A 142 -11.28 -10.47 6.83
N THR A 143 -11.67 -10.91 8.03
CA THR A 143 -11.58 -12.33 8.46
C THR A 143 -12.39 -13.25 7.56
N GLU A 144 -13.57 -12.84 7.12
CA GLU A 144 -14.46 -13.65 6.30
C GLU A 144 -13.86 -14.01 4.94
N PHE A 145 -13.01 -13.13 4.36
CA PHE A 145 -12.34 -13.40 3.08
C PHE A 145 -11.35 -14.57 3.15
N PHE A 146 -10.88 -14.89 4.35
CA PHE A 146 -9.85 -15.91 4.58
C PHE A 146 -10.37 -17.18 5.24
N ASN A 147 -11.68 -17.29 5.44
CA ASN A 147 -12.33 -18.51 5.98
C ASN A 147 -12.48 -19.57 4.86
N THR A 148 -11.35 -20.01 4.32
CA THR A 148 -11.29 -20.95 3.20
C THR A 148 -9.99 -21.74 3.24
N ASP A 149 -10.00 -22.95 2.65
CA ASP A 149 -8.83 -23.82 2.50
C ASP A 149 -8.05 -23.58 1.19
N LEU A 150 -8.44 -22.61 0.39
CA LEU A 150 -7.73 -22.27 -0.84
C LEU A 150 -6.30 -21.80 -0.53
N ASN A 151 -5.35 -22.13 -1.41
CA ASN A 151 -4.04 -21.50 -1.39
C ASN A 151 -4.13 -20.05 -1.90
N LEU A 152 -3.07 -19.25 -1.75
CA LEU A 152 -3.12 -17.83 -2.09
C LEU A 152 -3.30 -17.57 -3.58
N VAL A 153 -2.79 -18.45 -4.45
CA VAL A 153 -2.98 -18.31 -5.90
C VAL A 153 -4.44 -18.48 -6.27
N ASP A 154 -5.07 -19.56 -5.79
CA ASP A 154 -6.48 -19.82 -6.03
C ASP A 154 -7.37 -18.80 -5.35
N TRP A 155 -7.00 -18.38 -4.13
CA TRP A 155 -7.72 -17.35 -3.39
C TRP A 155 -7.74 -16.01 -4.13
N LEU A 156 -6.59 -15.54 -4.61
CA LEU A 156 -6.52 -14.28 -5.34
C LEU A 156 -7.13 -14.40 -6.73
N GLY A 157 -7.01 -15.57 -7.36
CA GLY A 157 -7.57 -15.88 -8.67
C GLY A 157 -9.10 -15.72 -8.76
N GLN A 158 -9.83 -15.92 -7.65
CA GLN A 158 -11.28 -15.71 -7.60
C GLN A 158 -11.70 -14.26 -7.91
N TYR A 159 -10.79 -13.30 -7.76
CA TYR A 159 -11.03 -11.86 -7.92
C TYR A 159 -10.47 -11.32 -9.24
N SER A 160 -9.96 -12.19 -10.12
CA SER A 160 -9.33 -11.82 -11.39
C SER A 160 -10.11 -12.36 -12.57
N ASP A 161 -10.26 -11.55 -13.61
CA ASP A 161 -10.78 -12.01 -14.91
C ASP A 161 -9.70 -12.79 -15.68
N ASP A 162 -8.42 -12.52 -15.42
CA ASP A 162 -7.31 -13.29 -15.97
C ASP A 162 -7.01 -14.48 -15.07
N THR A 163 -7.17 -15.68 -15.62
CA THR A 163 -6.99 -16.96 -14.90
C THR A 163 -5.58 -17.52 -14.99
N LEU A 164 -4.65 -16.83 -15.66
CA LEU A 164 -3.26 -17.30 -15.78
C LEU A 164 -2.57 -17.25 -14.41
N GLU A 165 -2.10 -18.39 -13.95
CA GLU A 165 -1.39 -18.49 -12.67
C GLU A 165 -0.20 -17.51 -12.59
N SER A 166 0.55 -17.35 -13.68
CA SER A 166 1.69 -16.43 -13.73
C SER A 166 1.30 -14.97 -13.49
N PHE A 167 0.12 -14.56 -13.94
CA PHE A 167 -0.45 -13.23 -13.69
C PHE A 167 -0.77 -13.04 -12.20
N ILE A 168 -1.48 -13.98 -11.60
CA ILE A 168 -1.83 -13.96 -10.16
C ILE A 168 -0.58 -13.96 -9.30
N ARG A 169 0.40 -14.84 -9.61
CA ARG A 169 1.69 -14.89 -8.91
C ARG A 169 2.46 -13.58 -8.99
N GLY A 170 2.33 -12.84 -10.11
CA GLY A 170 2.90 -11.50 -10.26
C GLY A 170 2.39 -10.51 -9.22
N TYR A 171 1.09 -10.52 -8.91
CA TYR A 171 0.49 -9.67 -7.88
C TYR A 171 0.90 -10.09 -6.48
N LEU A 172 0.91 -11.39 -6.18
CA LEU A 172 1.41 -11.90 -4.89
C LEU A 172 2.89 -11.57 -4.70
N GLY A 173 3.70 -11.70 -5.75
CA GLY A 173 5.12 -11.33 -5.72
C GLY A 173 5.35 -9.83 -5.44
N LYS A 174 4.54 -8.94 -6.00
CA LYS A 174 4.55 -7.50 -5.65
C LYS A 174 4.31 -7.26 -4.16
N MET A 175 3.51 -8.11 -3.52
CA MET A 175 3.23 -8.05 -2.08
C MET A 175 4.19 -8.92 -1.26
N LEU A 176 5.36 -9.25 -1.83
CA LEU A 176 6.47 -9.96 -1.18
C LEU A 176 6.18 -11.41 -0.80
N PHE A 177 5.16 -12.04 -1.38
CA PHE A 177 4.99 -13.48 -1.28
C PHE A 177 5.90 -14.18 -2.29
N ALA A 178 6.78 -15.07 -1.83
CA ALA A 178 7.78 -15.71 -2.66
C ALA A 178 7.85 -17.23 -2.43
N GLY A 179 8.26 -17.96 -3.46
CA GLY A 179 8.49 -19.42 -3.41
C GLY A 179 7.23 -20.16 -2.97
N GLU A 180 7.37 -21.01 -1.96
CA GLU A 180 6.29 -21.86 -1.43
C GLU A 180 5.22 -21.08 -0.64
N GLU A 181 5.47 -19.82 -0.29
CA GLU A 181 4.50 -19.01 0.48
C GLU A 181 3.18 -18.80 -0.26
N ILE A 182 3.22 -18.74 -1.59
CA ILE A 182 2.02 -18.57 -2.43
C ILE A 182 1.06 -19.77 -2.38
N TYR A 183 1.55 -20.93 -1.93
CA TYR A 183 0.75 -22.15 -1.78
C TYR A 183 0.25 -22.37 -0.35
N LYS A 184 0.55 -21.45 0.59
CA LYS A 184 -0.06 -21.48 1.92
C LYS A 184 -1.58 -21.33 1.81
N LYS A 185 -2.30 -22.03 2.68
CA LYS A 185 -3.75 -21.83 2.81
C LYS A 185 -4.07 -20.43 3.31
N ALA A 186 -5.11 -19.81 2.76
CA ALA A 186 -5.55 -18.48 3.16
C ALA A 186 -5.94 -18.42 4.65
N SER A 187 -6.49 -19.50 5.20
CA SER A 187 -6.91 -19.59 6.60
C SER A 187 -5.78 -19.50 7.64
N VAL A 188 -4.53 -19.82 7.26
CA VAL A 188 -3.39 -19.84 8.22
C VAL A 188 -2.54 -18.57 8.19
N LEU A 189 -2.94 -17.56 7.42
CA LEU A 189 -2.20 -16.31 7.29
C LEU A 189 -2.23 -15.47 8.55
N SER A 190 -1.10 -14.82 8.85
CA SER A 190 -1.02 -13.75 9.85
C SER A 190 -1.82 -12.50 9.41
N GLY A 191 -2.12 -11.61 10.35
CA GLY A 191 -2.85 -10.36 10.04
C GLY A 191 -2.18 -9.52 8.96
N GLY A 192 -0.86 -9.38 9.00
CA GLY A 192 -0.10 -8.66 7.98
C GLY A 192 -0.11 -9.34 6.61
N GLU A 193 -0.02 -10.67 6.56
CA GLU A 193 -0.15 -11.44 5.31
C GLU A 193 -1.56 -11.29 4.71
N LYS A 194 -2.62 -11.39 5.55
CA LYS A 194 -4.01 -11.13 5.13
C LYS A 194 -4.17 -9.73 4.54
N MET A 195 -3.63 -8.71 5.19
CA MET A 195 -3.70 -7.34 4.70
C MET A 195 -2.99 -7.18 3.35
N ARG A 196 -1.80 -7.77 3.17
CA ARG A 196 -1.10 -7.76 1.87
C ARG A 196 -1.90 -8.48 0.77
N CYS A 197 -2.58 -9.58 1.10
CA CYS A 197 -3.48 -10.26 0.18
C CYS A 197 -4.68 -9.37 -0.20
N MET A 198 -5.29 -8.67 0.76
CA MET A 198 -6.38 -7.73 0.49
C MET A 198 -5.93 -6.58 -0.42
N ILE A 199 -4.73 -6.04 -0.21
CA ILE A 199 -4.15 -5.02 -1.11
C ILE A 199 -3.94 -5.59 -2.52
N SER A 200 -3.45 -6.84 -2.65
CA SER A 200 -3.36 -7.52 -3.96
C SER A 200 -4.72 -7.61 -4.67
N ARG A 201 -5.76 -7.99 -3.92
CA ARG A 201 -7.14 -8.03 -4.42
C ARG A 201 -7.61 -6.65 -4.90
N MET A 202 -7.29 -5.59 -4.14
CA MET A 202 -7.65 -4.23 -4.57
C MET A 202 -6.89 -3.80 -5.82
N MET A 203 -5.63 -4.18 -5.98
CA MET A 203 -4.86 -3.89 -7.19
C MET A 203 -5.48 -4.53 -8.44
N LEU A 204 -6.08 -5.72 -8.32
CA LEU A 204 -6.76 -6.41 -9.43
C LEU A 204 -8.05 -5.71 -9.88
N ARG A 205 -8.72 -5.00 -8.97
CA ARG A 205 -10.02 -4.38 -9.26
C ARG A 205 -9.94 -3.20 -10.22
N ASN A 206 -8.76 -2.60 -10.43
CA ASN A 206 -8.56 -1.42 -11.28
C ASN A 206 -9.60 -0.29 -11.05
N ALA A 207 -10.06 -0.18 -9.80
CA ALA A 207 -11.09 0.76 -9.39
C ALA A 207 -10.59 2.21 -9.45
N ASN A 208 -11.48 3.15 -9.74
CA ASN A 208 -11.17 4.57 -9.75
C ASN A 208 -11.48 5.28 -8.42
N VAL A 209 -12.07 4.56 -7.46
CA VAL A 209 -12.26 5.02 -6.08
C VAL A 209 -11.78 3.95 -5.11
N MET A 210 -10.92 4.35 -4.17
CA MET A 210 -10.50 3.50 -3.06
C MET A 210 -11.25 3.89 -1.80
N VAL A 211 -11.94 2.94 -1.18
CA VAL A 211 -12.62 3.07 0.12
C VAL A 211 -11.85 2.23 1.13
N LEU A 212 -11.26 2.87 2.13
CA LEU A 212 -10.24 2.26 2.99
C LEU A 212 -10.59 2.47 4.47
N ASP A 213 -10.96 1.40 5.15
CA ASP A 213 -11.23 1.46 6.59
C ASP A 213 -9.99 1.03 7.38
N SER A 214 -9.28 2.02 7.95
CA SER A 214 -8.07 1.83 8.76
C SER A 214 -7.01 0.93 8.09
N PRO A 215 -6.58 1.25 6.86
CA PRO A 215 -5.79 0.37 5.99
C PRO A 215 -4.38 0.09 6.50
N THR A 216 -3.87 0.87 7.45
CA THR A 216 -2.53 0.71 8.03
C THR A 216 -2.47 -0.34 9.13
N ASN A 217 -3.63 -0.82 9.60
CA ASN A 217 -3.68 -1.87 10.59
C ASN A 217 -2.98 -3.15 10.10
N HIS A 218 -2.13 -3.72 10.95
CA HIS A 218 -1.35 -4.93 10.67
C HIS A 218 -0.29 -4.82 9.56
N LEU A 219 -0.01 -3.63 9.04
CA LEU A 219 1.10 -3.41 8.11
C LEU A 219 2.39 -3.05 8.86
N ASP A 220 3.52 -3.50 8.32
CA ASP A 220 4.84 -3.03 8.74
C ASP A 220 5.14 -1.63 8.19
N LEU A 221 6.14 -0.95 8.73
CA LEU A 221 6.50 0.43 8.34
C LEU A 221 6.81 0.56 6.86
N GLU A 222 7.46 -0.44 6.27
CA GLU A 222 7.80 -0.48 4.85
C GLU A 222 6.54 -0.56 3.98
N SER A 223 5.59 -1.39 4.38
CA SER A 223 4.29 -1.52 3.70
C SER A 223 3.43 -0.26 3.85
N ILE A 224 3.38 0.36 5.04
CA ILE A 224 2.70 1.63 5.27
C ILE A 224 3.28 2.72 4.36
N GLN A 225 4.61 2.84 4.29
CA GLN A 225 5.26 3.84 3.45
C GLN A 225 4.96 3.62 1.96
N ALA A 226 5.02 2.36 1.49
CA ALA A 226 4.70 2.02 0.10
C ALA A 226 3.23 2.32 -0.23
N PHE A 227 2.32 1.99 0.70
CA PHE A 227 0.90 2.24 0.56
C PHE A 227 0.58 3.74 0.50
N ASN A 228 1.10 4.53 1.44
CA ASN A 228 0.91 5.98 1.47
C ASN A 228 1.44 6.66 0.19
N ASN A 229 2.64 6.28 -0.26
CA ASN A 229 3.19 6.80 -1.51
C ASN A 229 2.29 6.47 -2.71
N THR A 230 1.69 5.29 -2.72
CA THR A 230 0.76 4.89 -3.78
C THR A 230 -0.53 5.70 -3.74
N LEU A 231 -1.12 5.93 -2.57
CA LEU A 231 -2.33 6.74 -2.41
C LEU A 231 -2.11 8.20 -2.81
N ILE A 232 -0.95 8.78 -2.48
CA ILE A 232 -0.59 10.15 -2.88
C ILE A 232 -0.56 10.27 -4.41
N ASN A 233 0.00 9.28 -5.11
CA ASN A 233 0.15 9.28 -6.56
C ASN A 233 -1.05 8.70 -7.33
N PHE A 234 -2.04 8.16 -6.63
CA PHE A 234 -3.23 7.57 -7.25
C PHE A 234 -4.05 8.62 -7.98
N LYS A 235 -4.38 8.35 -9.24
CA LYS A 235 -5.15 9.26 -10.12
C LYS A 235 -6.68 9.11 -10.00
N GLY A 236 -7.16 8.56 -8.92
CA GLY A 236 -8.57 8.43 -8.57
C GLY A 236 -8.88 9.06 -7.24
N ASN A 237 -10.08 8.80 -6.75
CA ASN A 237 -10.54 9.27 -5.46
C ASN A 237 -10.15 8.31 -4.33
N VAL A 238 -9.91 8.87 -3.14
CA VAL A 238 -9.62 8.09 -1.94
C VAL A 238 -10.54 8.54 -0.81
N LEU A 239 -11.26 7.60 -0.25
CA LEU A 239 -12.05 7.76 0.97
C LEU A 239 -11.40 6.89 2.05
N LEU A 240 -10.87 7.50 3.09
CA LEU A 240 -10.00 6.84 4.06
C LEU A 240 -10.46 7.15 5.48
N SER A 241 -10.57 6.15 6.34
CA SER A 241 -10.54 6.34 7.79
C SER A 241 -9.16 6.03 8.32
N SER A 242 -8.69 6.80 9.27
CA SER A 242 -7.43 6.53 9.97
C SER A 242 -7.55 6.89 11.43
N HIS A 243 -6.88 6.11 12.26
CA HIS A 243 -6.65 6.41 13.66
C HIS A 243 -5.21 6.89 13.90
N ASP A 244 -4.36 6.81 12.88
CA ASP A 244 -2.98 7.30 12.93
C ASP A 244 -2.95 8.82 12.84
N ARG A 245 -2.14 9.43 13.70
CA ARG A 245 -1.98 10.89 13.80
C ARG A 245 -0.80 11.43 12.96
N GLU A 246 -0.16 10.56 12.15
CA GLU A 246 0.97 10.93 11.31
C GLU A 246 0.59 11.07 9.83
#